data_53d2d06297a2d2151f5b6066c73b630f
#
_entry.id   53d2d06297a2d2151f5b6066c73b630f
#
_cell.length_a   1.000
_cell.length_b   1.000
_cell.length_c   1.000
_cell.angle_alpha   90.00
_cell.angle_beta   90.00
_cell.angle_gamma   90.00
#
_symmetry.space_group_name_H-M   'P 1'
#
loop_
_entity.id
_entity.type
_entity.pdbx_description
1 polymer ?
#
loop_
_entity_poly.entity_id
_entity_poly.type
_entity_poly.pdbx_seq_one_letter_code
_entity_poly.pdbx_strand_id
1 'polypeptide(L)'
;PFEYADKSQMKDYVLEEITARYPAETETTEGDMSWQEFMELGRNFKGECLAPVDPDRAVFGAYTSGSTGISKLVIHSSANIVATAYQMSIFIPPSDVQEVWWTPILPPALIAVTVSMTIFPLSTGLMVSLDPFCPLENIDIEFMDRKPNFWALIPLYCEMLMSSERIPEDYDMSHLRTIGAGAEAMNDRKYAEVEEFFHKHNVQAKLSAGYGQSEGCSNLTLPNPMFPLEDGCVGMPMTATVLGVFDKDLNELNYGESGELCMTGPSMMLHYSGWRGEELTEQTLVEHPDGNTWLHTGDEAYITEQGIVHILGRGKIKAYGDKPLHVMRMETKTVRTPGVKDGFFCLVPDQEHEGYYRPYLFVILDGTKTLEEVAELLKDTLEEHEYPVEIREITERPYFHFKTDRKGLTAQILKELE
;
A
#
# COMPACT_ATOMS: atom_id res chain seq x y z
N PRO A 1 -29.27 -1.73 -4.38
CA PRO A 1 -28.68 -2.98 -3.86
C PRO A 1 -28.81 -3.09 -2.34
N PHE A 2 -28.58 -2.02 -1.57
CA PHE A 2 -28.71 -2.04 -0.11
C PHE A 2 -30.13 -2.39 0.39
N GLU A 3 -31.15 -2.07 -0.36
CA GLU A 3 -32.55 -2.46 -0.06
C GLU A 3 -32.75 -3.98 0.02
N TYR A 4 -31.90 -4.75 -0.70
CA TYR A 4 -31.98 -6.20 -0.79
C TYR A 4 -31.06 -6.92 0.19
N ALA A 5 -30.27 -6.20 0.96
CA ALA A 5 -29.40 -6.78 1.97
C ALA A 5 -30.20 -7.18 3.22
N ASP A 6 -29.83 -8.28 3.85
CA ASP A 6 -30.39 -8.66 5.14
C ASP A 6 -29.84 -7.76 6.26
N LYS A 7 -30.59 -6.70 6.54
CA LYS A 7 -30.21 -5.68 7.53
C LYS A 7 -30.21 -6.22 8.95
N SER A 8 -30.86 -7.33 9.22
CA SER A 8 -30.92 -7.92 10.56
C SER A 8 -29.58 -8.50 11.03
N GLN A 9 -28.67 -8.73 10.10
CA GLN A 9 -27.31 -9.23 10.35
C GLN A 9 -26.25 -8.14 10.35
N MET A 10 -26.65 -6.88 10.09
CA MET A 10 -25.71 -5.76 10.05
C MET A 10 -25.55 -5.11 11.42
N LYS A 11 -24.34 -4.71 11.75
CA LYS A 11 -24.08 -3.88 12.92
C LYS A 11 -24.67 -2.47 12.76
N ASP A 12 -25.10 -1.85 13.84
CA ASP A 12 -25.79 -0.55 13.80
C ASP A 12 -24.97 0.52 13.09
N TYR A 13 -23.67 0.60 13.36
CA TYR A 13 -22.78 1.57 12.68
C TYR A 13 -22.73 1.40 11.17
N VAL A 14 -22.84 0.14 10.67
CA VAL A 14 -22.88 -0.14 9.22
C VAL A 14 -24.16 0.41 8.62
N LEU A 15 -25.29 0.24 9.32
CA LEU A 15 -26.59 0.76 8.90
C LEU A 15 -26.61 2.29 8.87
N GLU A 16 -26.05 2.92 9.90
CA GLU A 16 -25.95 4.38 10.01
C GLU A 16 -25.10 4.95 8.88
N GLU A 17 -23.92 4.39 8.66
CA GLU A 17 -22.97 4.87 7.63
C GLU A 17 -23.51 4.69 6.21
N ILE A 18 -24.12 3.54 5.90
CA ILE A 18 -24.73 3.32 4.59
C ILE A 18 -25.91 4.28 4.39
N THR A 19 -26.73 4.48 5.40
CA THR A 19 -27.87 5.39 5.31
C THR A 19 -27.43 6.83 5.10
N ALA A 20 -26.32 7.25 5.74
CA ALA A 20 -25.77 8.59 5.60
C ALA A 20 -25.14 8.85 4.22
N ARG A 21 -24.42 7.87 3.68
CA ARG A 21 -23.69 8.01 2.39
C ARG A 21 -24.55 7.73 1.16
N TYR A 22 -25.53 6.85 1.27
CA TYR A 22 -26.33 6.37 0.16
C TYR A 22 -27.82 6.61 0.43
N PRO A 23 -28.33 7.83 0.16
CA PRO A 23 -29.75 8.13 0.31
C PRO A 23 -30.57 7.18 -0.58
N ALA A 24 -31.76 6.85 -0.10
CA ALA A 24 -32.64 5.89 -0.74
C ALA A 24 -33.10 6.30 -2.18
N GLU A 25 -33.07 7.59 -2.47
CA GLU A 25 -33.42 8.15 -3.78
C GLU A 25 -32.16 8.68 -4.46
N THR A 26 -31.72 8.02 -5.52
CA THR A 26 -30.73 8.54 -6.47
C THR A 26 -31.48 9.09 -7.68
N GLU A 27 -31.09 10.27 -8.16
CA GLU A 27 -31.54 10.78 -9.44
C GLU A 27 -31.11 9.80 -10.53
N THR A 28 -32.09 9.26 -11.30
CA THR A 28 -31.81 8.43 -12.46
C THR A 28 -31.61 9.33 -13.66
N THR A 29 -30.57 9.08 -14.46
CA THR A 29 -30.31 9.74 -15.73
C THR A 29 -30.91 8.91 -16.87
N GLU A 30 -31.15 9.53 -18.04
CA GLU A 30 -31.64 8.84 -19.22
C GLU A 30 -30.69 7.72 -19.63
N GLY A 31 -31.17 6.49 -19.64
CA GLY A 31 -30.38 5.28 -19.92
C GLY A 31 -29.98 4.47 -18.67
N ASP A 32 -30.23 4.96 -17.49
CA ASP A 32 -30.04 4.19 -16.26
C ASP A 32 -31.09 3.08 -16.14
N MET A 33 -30.67 1.94 -15.64
CA MET A 33 -31.51 0.79 -15.38
C MET A 33 -31.59 0.57 -13.86
N SER A 34 -32.81 0.46 -13.34
CA SER A 34 -32.98 0.10 -11.94
C SER A 34 -32.50 -1.32 -11.65
N TRP A 35 -32.14 -1.58 -10.39
CA TRP A 35 -31.78 -2.94 -9.96
C TRP A 35 -32.93 -3.97 -10.24
N GLN A 36 -34.18 -3.57 -10.10
CA GLN A 36 -35.32 -4.44 -10.37
C GLN A 36 -35.39 -4.80 -11.84
N GLU A 37 -35.27 -3.84 -12.76
CA GLU A 37 -35.22 -4.08 -14.21
C GLU A 37 -34.05 -5.00 -14.58
N PHE A 38 -32.86 -4.74 -14.01
CA PHE A 38 -31.70 -5.61 -14.23
C PHE A 38 -31.95 -7.05 -13.77
N MET A 39 -32.53 -7.24 -12.58
CA MET A 39 -32.88 -8.57 -12.06
C MET A 39 -33.96 -9.25 -12.92
N GLU A 40 -34.91 -8.51 -13.48
CA GLU A 40 -35.95 -9.05 -14.36
C GLU A 40 -35.39 -9.51 -15.71
N LEU A 41 -34.42 -8.76 -16.26
CA LEU A 41 -33.70 -9.21 -17.46
C LEU A 41 -32.99 -10.54 -17.20
N GLY A 42 -32.34 -10.71 -16.07
CA GLY A 42 -31.70 -11.96 -15.67
C GLY A 42 -32.68 -13.13 -15.51
N ARG A 43 -33.84 -12.89 -14.88
CA ARG A 43 -34.92 -13.94 -14.75
C ARG A 43 -35.46 -14.41 -16.08
N ASN A 44 -35.53 -13.51 -17.05
CA ASN A 44 -36.07 -13.80 -18.38
C ASN A 44 -35.02 -14.35 -19.35
N PHE A 45 -33.72 -14.28 -18.98
CA PHE A 45 -32.66 -14.82 -19.81
C PHE A 45 -32.64 -16.35 -19.82
N LYS A 46 -32.67 -16.96 -21.03
CA LYS A 46 -32.70 -18.41 -21.24
C LYS A 46 -31.42 -18.96 -21.89
N GLY A 47 -30.47 -18.10 -22.18
CA GLY A 47 -29.21 -18.48 -22.80
C GLY A 47 -28.14 -18.92 -21.77
N GLU A 48 -26.96 -19.30 -22.25
CA GLU A 48 -25.80 -19.51 -21.43
C GLU A 48 -25.28 -18.16 -20.87
N CYS A 49 -25.04 -18.10 -19.56
CA CYS A 49 -24.51 -16.91 -18.89
C CYS A 49 -23.00 -16.87 -18.82
N LEU A 50 -22.33 -17.99 -19.11
CA LEU A 50 -20.89 -18.09 -19.05
C LEU A 50 -20.29 -17.74 -20.41
N ALA A 51 -19.43 -16.73 -20.41
CA ALA A 51 -18.54 -16.46 -21.54
C ALA A 51 -17.46 -17.55 -21.65
N PRO A 52 -16.98 -17.87 -22.87
CA PRO A 52 -15.81 -18.74 -23.02
C PRO A 52 -14.65 -18.25 -22.16
N VAL A 53 -13.89 -19.20 -21.64
CA VAL A 53 -12.66 -18.87 -20.90
C VAL A 53 -11.67 -18.21 -21.84
N ASP A 54 -11.29 -17.01 -21.51
CA ASP A 54 -10.28 -16.21 -22.21
C ASP A 54 -9.34 -15.61 -21.16
N PRO A 55 -8.14 -16.14 -21.00
CA PRO A 55 -7.19 -15.68 -19.99
C PRO A 55 -6.74 -14.24 -20.21
N ASP A 56 -6.72 -13.77 -21.45
CA ASP A 56 -6.22 -12.46 -21.83
C ASP A 56 -7.30 -11.38 -21.83
N ARG A 57 -8.55 -11.78 -21.63
CA ARG A 57 -9.65 -10.81 -21.58
C ARG A 57 -9.52 -9.89 -20.38
N ALA A 58 -9.61 -8.57 -20.62
CA ALA A 58 -9.72 -7.56 -19.59
C ALA A 58 -10.98 -7.83 -18.72
N VAL A 59 -10.77 -8.00 -17.41
CA VAL A 59 -11.85 -8.33 -16.45
C VAL A 59 -11.92 -7.38 -15.27
N PHE A 60 -10.87 -6.62 -15.02
CA PHE A 60 -10.82 -5.73 -13.87
C PHE A 60 -10.07 -4.44 -14.20
N GLY A 61 -10.61 -3.32 -13.74
CA GLY A 61 -9.97 -2.02 -13.80
C GLY A 61 -9.90 -1.40 -12.41
N ALA A 62 -8.71 -0.94 -12.01
CA ALA A 62 -8.50 -0.26 -10.75
C ALA A 62 -7.83 1.09 -10.96
N TYR A 63 -8.30 2.10 -10.22
CA TYR A 63 -7.62 3.39 -10.20
C TYR A 63 -6.42 3.36 -9.24
N THR A 64 -5.31 3.96 -9.69
CA THR A 64 -4.16 4.20 -8.81
C THR A 64 -4.49 5.30 -7.80
N SER A 65 -3.80 5.31 -6.64
CA SER A 65 -4.02 6.32 -5.60
C SER A 65 -3.69 7.76 -6.04
N GLY A 66 -3.06 7.94 -7.19
CA GLY A 66 -2.72 9.27 -7.72
C GLY A 66 -1.76 10.06 -6.84
N SER A 67 -0.90 9.41 -6.07
CA SER A 67 0.07 10.04 -5.15
C SER A 67 0.99 11.05 -5.85
N THR A 68 1.23 10.87 -7.14
CA THR A 68 2.10 11.73 -7.97
C THR A 68 1.33 12.63 -8.94
N GLY A 69 -0.01 12.68 -8.87
CA GLY A 69 -0.82 13.49 -9.79
C GLY A 69 -2.19 12.90 -10.10
N ILE A 70 -2.49 12.71 -11.38
CA ILE A 70 -3.77 12.20 -11.86
C ILE A 70 -3.84 10.69 -11.63
N SER A 71 -4.94 10.22 -11.05
CA SER A 71 -5.25 8.80 -10.89
C SER A 71 -5.38 8.12 -12.25
N LYS A 72 -4.68 7.01 -12.45
CA LYS A 72 -4.66 6.25 -13.71
C LYS A 72 -5.53 5.00 -13.57
N LEU A 73 -6.30 4.65 -14.60
CA LEU A 73 -7.09 3.42 -14.64
C LEU A 73 -6.23 2.28 -15.22
N VAL A 74 -5.83 1.37 -14.36
CA VAL A 74 -5.03 0.18 -14.69
C VAL A 74 -5.96 -0.98 -15.06
N ILE A 75 -5.71 -1.65 -16.18
CA ILE A 75 -6.54 -2.77 -16.67
C ILE A 75 -5.77 -4.10 -16.52
N HIS A 76 -6.45 -5.08 -15.93
CA HIS A 76 -5.94 -6.43 -15.75
C HIS A 76 -6.78 -7.48 -16.45
N SER A 77 -6.09 -8.52 -16.94
CA SER A 77 -6.72 -9.71 -17.47
C SER A 77 -7.10 -10.72 -16.38
N SER A 78 -7.90 -11.70 -16.76
CA SER A 78 -8.19 -12.87 -15.92
C SER A 78 -6.91 -13.60 -15.51
N ALA A 79 -5.95 -13.76 -16.43
CA ALA A 79 -4.67 -14.40 -16.17
C ALA A 79 -3.84 -13.64 -15.12
N ASN A 80 -3.77 -12.31 -15.19
CA ASN A 80 -3.02 -11.52 -14.20
C ASN A 80 -3.54 -11.74 -12.77
N ILE A 81 -4.86 -11.70 -12.60
CA ILE A 81 -5.51 -11.87 -11.29
C ILE A 81 -5.27 -13.28 -10.74
N VAL A 82 -5.48 -14.31 -11.58
CA VAL A 82 -5.28 -15.71 -11.18
C VAL A 82 -3.80 -15.98 -10.88
N ALA A 83 -2.89 -15.42 -11.67
CA ALA A 83 -1.45 -15.54 -11.42
C ALA A 83 -1.07 -14.99 -10.05
N THR A 84 -1.52 -13.78 -9.72
CA THR A 84 -1.25 -13.17 -8.40
C THR A 84 -1.83 -14.01 -7.26
N ALA A 85 -3.07 -14.46 -7.37
CA ALA A 85 -3.70 -15.30 -6.36
C ALA A 85 -2.93 -16.64 -6.17
N TYR A 86 -2.50 -17.26 -7.27
CA TYR A 86 -1.69 -18.48 -7.23
C TYR A 86 -0.31 -18.24 -6.60
N GLN A 87 0.37 -17.18 -6.98
CA GLN A 87 1.66 -16.78 -6.40
C GLN A 87 1.57 -16.63 -4.89
N MET A 88 0.52 -15.97 -4.40
CA MET A 88 0.29 -15.80 -2.95
C MET A 88 -0.01 -17.13 -2.25
N SER A 89 -0.72 -18.05 -2.89
CA SER A 89 -1.08 -19.36 -2.31
C SER A 89 0.13 -20.26 -2.01
N ILE A 90 1.27 -20.01 -2.63
CA ILE A 90 2.52 -20.73 -2.36
C ILE A 90 3.06 -20.39 -0.96
N PHE A 91 2.82 -19.17 -0.48
CA PHE A 91 3.31 -18.70 0.82
C PHE A 91 2.29 -18.89 1.94
N ILE A 92 1.00 -18.83 1.62
CA ILE A 92 -0.09 -19.12 2.56
C ILE A 92 -0.90 -20.29 1.97
N PRO A 93 -0.47 -21.52 2.22
CA PRO A 93 -1.13 -22.69 1.66
C PRO A 93 -2.53 -22.85 2.24
N PRO A 94 -3.42 -23.58 1.53
CA PRO A 94 -4.74 -23.91 2.03
C PRO A 94 -4.70 -24.53 3.43
N SER A 95 -5.66 -24.17 4.26
CA SER A 95 -5.79 -24.69 5.62
C SER A 95 -6.97 -25.67 5.70
N ASP A 96 -6.80 -26.74 6.50
CA ASP A 96 -7.87 -27.72 6.79
C ASP A 96 -8.87 -27.18 7.83
N VAL A 97 -8.58 -26.04 8.45
CA VAL A 97 -9.44 -25.39 9.43
C VAL A 97 -9.97 -24.07 8.85
N GLN A 98 -11.16 -23.70 9.28
CA GLN A 98 -11.74 -22.42 8.85
C GLN A 98 -10.98 -21.27 9.52
N GLU A 99 -10.28 -20.49 8.72
CA GLU A 99 -9.52 -19.33 9.16
C GLU A 99 -10.06 -18.08 8.49
N VAL A 100 -9.88 -16.95 9.16
CA VAL A 100 -10.44 -15.64 8.76
C VAL A 100 -9.36 -14.72 8.25
N TRP A 101 -9.54 -14.25 7.01
CA TRP A 101 -8.86 -13.07 6.48
C TRP A 101 -9.75 -11.85 6.69
N TRP A 102 -9.31 -10.90 7.48
CA TRP A 102 -10.07 -9.68 7.76
C TRP A 102 -9.49 -8.47 7.04
N THR A 103 -10.37 -7.70 6.42
CA THR A 103 -10.02 -6.46 5.69
C THR A 103 -10.96 -5.35 6.14
N PRO A 104 -10.60 -4.59 7.21
CA PRO A 104 -11.37 -3.44 7.64
C PRO A 104 -11.08 -2.22 6.77
N ILE A 105 -12.05 -1.31 6.69
CA ILE A 105 -11.95 0.07 6.19
C ILE A 105 -11.57 0.17 4.70
N LEU A 106 -10.62 -0.64 4.22
CA LEU A 106 -10.11 -0.55 2.84
C LEU A 106 -11.21 -0.88 1.81
N PRO A 107 -11.46 0.01 0.82
CA PRO A 107 -12.51 -0.21 -0.16
C PRO A 107 -12.14 -1.33 -1.15
N PRO A 108 -13.11 -2.17 -1.52
CA PRO A 108 -12.91 -3.23 -2.52
C PRO A 108 -12.46 -2.74 -3.92
N ALA A 109 -12.60 -1.44 -4.20
CA ALA A 109 -12.10 -0.84 -5.45
C ALA A 109 -10.57 -0.83 -5.57
N LEU A 110 -9.84 -1.02 -4.47
CA LEU A 110 -8.38 -1.17 -4.50
C LEU A 110 -7.99 -2.56 -5.01
N ILE A 111 -7.03 -2.61 -5.93
CA ILE A 111 -6.55 -3.89 -6.49
C ILE A 111 -6.05 -4.84 -5.40
N ALA A 112 -5.35 -4.33 -4.40
CA ALA A 112 -4.87 -5.14 -3.28
C ALA A 112 -6.03 -5.78 -2.50
N VAL A 113 -7.14 -5.06 -2.27
CA VAL A 113 -8.32 -5.59 -1.58
C VAL A 113 -9.02 -6.64 -2.44
N THR A 114 -9.21 -6.36 -3.72
CA THR A 114 -9.88 -7.31 -4.62
C THR A 114 -9.04 -8.57 -4.81
N VAL A 115 -7.77 -8.46 -5.15
CA VAL A 115 -6.95 -9.62 -5.51
C VAL A 115 -6.34 -10.29 -4.29
N SER A 116 -5.56 -9.55 -3.48
CA SER A 116 -4.78 -10.12 -2.39
C SER A 116 -5.58 -10.37 -1.11
N MET A 117 -6.66 -9.62 -0.89
CA MET A 117 -7.45 -9.73 0.35
C MET A 117 -8.84 -10.34 0.13
N THR A 118 -9.21 -10.67 -1.11
CA THR A 118 -10.50 -11.29 -1.41
C THR A 118 -10.35 -12.52 -2.29
N ILE A 119 -9.86 -12.38 -3.54
CA ILE A 119 -9.78 -13.49 -4.50
C ILE A 119 -8.81 -14.55 -4.01
N PHE A 120 -7.60 -14.16 -3.60
CA PHE A 120 -6.60 -15.09 -3.09
C PHE A 120 -7.12 -15.85 -1.85
N PRO A 121 -7.57 -15.22 -0.75
CA PRO A 121 -8.06 -15.96 0.41
C PRO A 121 -9.22 -16.90 0.08
N LEU A 122 -10.19 -16.46 -0.73
CA LEU A 122 -11.28 -17.33 -1.18
C LEU A 122 -10.80 -18.53 -2.01
N SER A 123 -9.78 -18.33 -2.85
CA SER A 123 -9.21 -19.41 -3.66
C SER A 123 -8.47 -20.48 -2.85
N THR A 124 -8.05 -20.13 -1.64
CA THR A 124 -7.38 -21.04 -0.68
C THR A 124 -8.32 -21.59 0.40
N GLY A 125 -9.62 -21.28 0.32
CA GLY A 125 -10.63 -21.79 1.24
C GLY A 125 -10.75 -21.01 2.56
N LEU A 126 -10.09 -19.84 2.66
CA LEU A 126 -10.23 -18.97 3.81
C LEU A 126 -11.59 -18.24 3.81
N MET A 127 -12.09 -17.95 4.98
CA MET A 127 -13.24 -17.05 5.13
C MET A 127 -12.76 -15.60 5.01
N VAL A 128 -13.40 -14.85 4.12
CA VAL A 128 -13.11 -13.42 3.93
C VAL A 128 -14.14 -12.57 4.68
N SER A 129 -13.67 -11.72 5.57
CA SER A 129 -14.48 -10.72 6.26
C SER A 129 -14.10 -9.33 5.75
N LEU A 130 -14.91 -8.78 4.84
CA LEU A 130 -14.76 -7.40 4.35
C LEU A 130 -15.60 -6.47 5.21
N ASP A 131 -14.99 -5.43 5.73
CA ASP A 131 -15.65 -4.43 6.58
C ASP A 131 -15.24 -3.01 6.19
N PRO A 132 -15.62 -2.55 4.99
CA PRO A 132 -15.20 -1.25 4.47
C PRO A 132 -15.82 -0.06 5.22
N PHE A 133 -16.80 -0.31 6.08
CA PHE A 133 -17.47 0.70 6.89
C PHE A 133 -17.07 0.65 8.38
N CYS A 134 -16.10 -0.17 8.74
CA CYS A 134 -15.57 -0.21 10.09
C CYS A 134 -15.07 1.19 10.48
N PRO A 135 -15.59 1.81 11.54
CA PRO A 135 -15.05 3.07 12.03
C PRO A 135 -13.63 2.86 12.54
N LEU A 136 -12.72 3.76 12.17
CA LEU A 136 -11.32 3.65 12.57
C LEU A 136 -11.16 3.57 14.10
N GLU A 137 -11.95 4.34 14.82
CA GLU A 137 -11.99 4.36 16.28
C GLU A 137 -12.47 3.06 16.94
N ASN A 138 -13.04 2.13 16.16
CA ASN A 138 -13.53 0.83 16.63
C ASN A 138 -12.70 -0.36 16.13
N ILE A 139 -11.59 -0.10 15.48
CA ILE A 139 -10.77 -1.17 14.86
C ILE A 139 -10.29 -2.21 15.89
N ASP A 140 -10.00 -1.79 17.11
CA ASP A 140 -9.59 -2.65 18.21
C ASP A 140 -10.72 -3.55 18.71
N ILE A 141 -11.95 -3.02 18.81
CA ILE A 141 -13.14 -3.77 19.21
C ILE A 141 -13.47 -4.82 18.13
N GLU A 142 -13.47 -4.40 16.86
CA GLU A 142 -13.74 -5.29 15.74
C GLU A 142 -12.65 -6.36 15.59
N PHE A 143 -11.40 -6.02 15.84
CA PHE A 143 -10.30 -6.98 15.89
C PHE A 143 -10.52 -8.06 16.96
N MET A 144 -10.87 -7.65 18.18
CA MET A 144 -11.14 -8.58 19.29
C MET A 144 -12.37 -9.45 19.05
N ASP A 145 -13.39 -8.92 18.39
CA ASP A 145 -14.63 -9.64 18.07
C ASP A 145 -14.40 -10.68 16.95
N ARG A 146 -13.71 -10.30 15.89
CA ARG A 146 -13.51 -11.15 14.70
C ARG A 146 -12.39 -12.17 14.85
N LYS A 147 -11.41 -11.89 15.69
CA LYS A 147 -10.23 -12.76 15.93
C LYS A 147 -9.60 -13.25 14.62
N PRO A 148 -9.13 -12.35 13.74
CA PRO A 148 -8.61 -12.74 12.43
C PRO A 148 -7.34 -13.58 12.56
N ASN A 149 -7.16 -14.53 11.64
CA ASN A 149 -5.92 -15.30 11.50
C ASN A 149 -4.93 -14.61 10.57
N PHE A 150 -5.47 -13.86 9.60
CA PHE A 150 -4.71 -13.10 8.61
C PHE A 150 -5.23 -11.68 8.54
N TRP A 151 -4.30 -10.75 8.56
CA TRP A 151 -4.60 -9.33 8.47
C TRP A 151 -3.47 -8.57 7.79
N ALA A 152 -3.81 -7.77 6.79
CA ALA A 152 -2.86 -6.84 6.19
C ALA A 152 -2.86 -5.54 7.00
N LEU A 153 -1.74 -5.26 7.66
CA LEU A 153 -1.56 -4.07 8.48
C LEU A 153 -1.08 -2.88 7.65
N ILE A 154 -1.64 -1.74 7.95
CA ILE A 154 -1.09 -0.45 7.56
C ILE A 154 -0.62 0.29 8.83
N PRO A 155 0.32 1.24 8.73
CA PRO A 155 0.87 1.94 9.91
C PRO A 155 -0.21 2.51 10.83
N LEU A 156 -1.24 3.11 10.26
CA LEU A 156 -2.37 3.68 11.00
C LEU A 156 -3.08 2.64 11.89
N TYR A 157 -3.31 1.41 11.40
CA TYR A 157 -3.95 0.36 12.21
C TYR A 157 -3.07 -0.06 13.39
N CYS A 158 -1.75 -0.14 13.16
CA CYS A 158 -0.82 -0.45 14.23
C CYS A 158 -0.91 0.61 15.35
N GLU A 159 -0.93 1.89 14.99
CA GLU A 159 -1.03 2.99 15.94
C GLU A 159 -2.34 2.93 16.74
N MET A 160 -3.46 2.66 16.08
CA MET A 160 -4.76 2.54 16.73
C MET A 160 -4.82 1.37 17.71
N LEU A 161 -4.25 0.21 17.36
CA LEU A 161 -4.19 -0.93 18.30
C LEU A 161 -3.27 -0.64 19.48
N MET A 162 -2.08 -0.12 19.23
CA MET A 162 -1.06 0.13 20.26
C MET A 162 -1.48 1.23 21.24
N SER A 163 -2.28 2.20 20.80
CA SER A 163 -2.81 3.28 21.64
C SER A 163 -4.15 2.96 22.31
N SER A 164 -4.74 1.81 22.02
CA SER A 164 -6.04 1.44 22.58
C SER A 164 -5.95 1.09 24.07
N GLU A 165 -6.76 1.79 24.88
CA GLU A 165 -6.98 1.45 26.28
C GLU A 165 -8.04 0.35 26.48
N ARG A 166 -8.70 -0.11 25.40
CA ARG A 166 -9.77 -1.11 25.43
C ARG A 166 -9.25 -2.53 25.24
N ILE A 167 -8.04 -2.70 24.74
CA ILE A 167 -7.39 -4.00 24.63
C ILE A 167 -6.82 -4.36 26.02
N PRO A 168 -7.30 -5.46 26.67
CA PRO A 168 -6.74 -5.89 27.94
C PRO A 168 -5.26 -6.22 27.81
N GLU A 169 -4.46 -5.93 28.84
CA GLU A 169 -3.01 -6.21 28.82
C GLU A 169 -2.69 -7.71 28.62
N ASP A 170 -3.58 -8.60 29.06
CA ASP A 170 -3.49 -10.05 28.93
C ASP A 170 -4.29 -10.62 27.75
N TYR A 171 -4.79 -9.76 26.84
CA TYR A 171 -5.55 -10.23 25.67
C TYR A 171 -4.66 -11.08 24.77
N ASP A 172 -5.09 -12.31 24.51
CA ASP A 172 -4.35 -13.28 23.71
C ASP A 172 -4.66 -13.11 22.21
N MET A 173 -3.65 -12.69 21.43
CA MET A 173 -3.69 -12.53 19.97
C MET A 173 -3.03 -13.71 19.23
N SER A 174 -2.78 -14.84 19.91
CA SER A 174 -2.11 -16.01 19.32
C SER A 174 -2.85 -16.62 18.11
N HIS A 175 -4.10 -16.19 17.86
CA HIS A 175 -4.88 -16.54 16.68
C HIS A 175 -4.29 -15.93 15.39
N LEU A 176 -3.50 -14.84 15.48
CA LEU A 176 -2.80 -14.26 14.32
C LEU A 176 -1.67 -15.17 13.84
N ARG A 177 -1.76 -15.62 12.59
CA ARG A 177 -0.77 -16.51 11.95
C ARG A 177 0.21 -15.77 11.05
N THR A 178 -0.22 -14.63 10.51
CA THR A 178 0.60 -13.80 9.61
C THR A 178 0.28 -12.34 9.83
N ILE A 179 1.29 -11.53 9.91
CA ILE A 179 1.19 -10.08 10.03
C ILE A 179 2.00 -9.48 8.87
N GLY A 180 1.28 -9.11 7.81
CA GLY A 180 1.88 -8.46 6.65
C GLY A 180 1.68 -6.95 6.70
N ALA A 181 2.75 -6.17 6.73
CA ALA A 181 2.68 -4.73 6.59
C ALA A 181 2.78 -4.31 5.13
N GLY A 182 2.04 -3.27 4.75
CA GLY A 182 2.05 -2.78 3.36
C GLY A 182 1.36 -1.43 3.22
N ALA A 183 1.15 -1.02 1.98
CA ALA A 183 0.53 0.22 1.55
C ALA A 183 1.33 1.50 1.83
N GLU A 184 2.01 1.62 2.95
CA GLU A 184 2.96 2.68 3.29
C GLU A 184 4.13 2.06 4.05
N ALA A 185 5.32 2.60 3.82
CA ALA A 185 6.51 2.17 4.54
C ALA A 185 6.47 2.61 6.00
N MET A 186 6.92 1.74 6.88
CA MET A 186 7.24 2.05 8.26
C MET A 186 8.75 2.13 8.42
N ASN A 187 9.22 2.97 9.33
CA ASN A 187 10.62 2.99 9.72
C ASN A 187 10.94 1.83 10.69
N ASP A 188 12.22 1.53 10.85
CA ASP A 188 12.71 0.39 11.65
C ASP A 188 12.23 0.43 13.10
N ARG A 189 12.17 1.61 13.71
CA ARG A 189 11.68 1.80 15.07
C ARG A 189 10.22 1.41 15.19
N LYS A 190 9.39 1.85 14.25
CA LYS A 190 7.96 1.49 14.24
C LYS A 190 7.76 0.00 14.04
N TYR A 191 8.55 -0.64 13.18
CA TYR A 191 8.52 -2.10 13.05
C TYR A 191 8.83 -2.79 14.37
N ALA A 192 9.85 -2.36 15.09
CA ALA A 192 10.22 -2.94 16.38
C ALA A 192 9.12 -2.75 17.45
N GLU A 193 8.53 -1.55 17.54
CA GLU A 193 7.42 -1.25 18.45
C GLU A 193 6.19 -2.14 18.17
N VAL A 194 5.86 -2.32 16.89
CA VAL A 194 4.73 -3.18 16.48
C VAL A 194 5.01 -4.65 16.79
N GLU A 195 6.21 -5.15 16.52
CA GLU A 195 6.59 -6.52 16.89
C GLU A 195 6.52 -6.74 18.39
N GLU A 196 7.07 -5.82 19.19
CA GLU A 196 7.03 -5.89 20.66
C GLU A 196 5.58 -5.94 21.17
N PHE A 197 4.70 -5.08 20.64
CA PHE A 197 3.28 -5.08 20.98
C PHE A 197 2.62 -6.44 20.72
N PHE A 198 2.79 -7.00 19.52
CA PHE A 198 2.21 -8.29 19.18
C PHE A 198 2.82 -9.45 19.99
N HIS A 199 4.11 -9.44 20.26
CA HIS A 199 4.78 -10.42 21.13
C HIS A 199 4.25 -10.38 22.56
N LYS A 200 4.02 -9.18 23.12
CA LYS A 200 3.39 -9.01 24.45
C LYS A 200 2.01 -9.69 24.50
N HIS A 201 1.31 -9.73 23.37
CA HIS A 201 0.00 -10.38 23.22
C HIS A 201 0.06 -11.81 22.65
N ASN A 202 1.17 -12.53 22.86
CA ASN A 202 1.40 -13.94 22.46
C ASN A 202 1.42 -14.25 20.97
N VAL A 203 1.56 -13.26 20.09
CA VAL A 203 1.70 -13.52 18.65
C VAL A 203 3.08 -14.09 18.36
N GLN A 204 3.12 -15.24 17.68
CA GLN A 204 4.36 -15.92 17.29
C GLN A 204 4.79 -15.56 15.86
N ALA A 205 3.88 -15.01 15.07
CA ALA A 205 4.18 -14.56 13.71
C ALA A 205 5.10 -13.34 13.77
N LYS A 206 6.12 -13.34 12.92
CA LYS A 206 6.95 -12.16 12.72
C LYS A 206 6.24 -11.18 11.80
N LEU A 207 6.42 -9.91 12.09
CA LEU A 207 6.01 -8.84 11.18
C LEU A 207 6.87 -8.91 9.92
N SER A 208 6.27 -8.66 8.79
CA SER A 208 6.94 -8.70 7.49
C SER A 208 6.38 -7.63 6.57
N ALA A 209 7.19 -7.07 5.69
CA ALA A 209 6.77 -6.07 4.73
C ALA A 209 6.77 -6.63 3.31
N GLY A 210 5.77 -6.24 2.54
CA GLY A 210 5.68 -6.51 1.12
C GLY A 210 5.57 -5.22 0.32
N TYR A 211 5.94 -5.30 -0.95
CA TYR A 211 5.84 -4.19 -1.89
C TYR A 211 4.97 -4.59 -3.08
N GLY A 212 4.25 -3.62 -3.59
CA GLY A 212 3.43 -3.80 -4.76
C GLY A 212 2.78 -2.52 -5.24
N GLN A 213 2.20 -2.60 -6.41
CA GLN A 213 1.49 -1.49 -7.04
C GLN A 213 0.35 -1.98 -7.92
N SER A 214 -0.53 -1.05 -8.30
CA SER A 214 -1.71 -1.40 -9.13
C SER A 214 -1.30 -2.03 -10.45
N GLU A 215 -0.25 -1.53 -11.07
CA GLU A 215 0.27 -1.96 -12.37
C GLU A 215 0.82 -3.41 -12.35
N GLY A 216 1.25 -3.88 -11.19
CA GLY A 216 1.72 -5.26 -10.97
C GLY A 216 0.68 -6.20 -10.35
N CYS A 217 -0.61 -5.83 -10.43
CA CYS A 217 -1.72 -6.63 -9.90
C CYS A 217 -1.64 -6.90 -8.39
N SER A 218 -1.27 -5.92 -7.59
CA SER A 218 -1.12 -5.90 -6.15
C SER A 218 0.32 -6.13 -5.68
N ASN A 219 0.74 -7.38 -5.45
CA ASN A 219 2.02 -7.68 -4.83
C ASN A 219 3.10 -8.03 -5.86
N LEU A 220 4.27 -7.42 -5.74
CA LEU A 220 5.49 -7.73 -6.53
C LEU A 220 6.49 -8.52 -5.71
N THR A 221 6.53 -8.24 -4.41
CA THR A 221 7.35 -8.98 -3.47
C THR A 221 6.48 -9.59 -2.39
N LEU A 222 7.00 -10.64 -1.77
CA LEU A 222 6.42 -11.22 -0.58
C LEU A 222 7.32 -10.98 0.62
N PRO A 223 6.66 -10.66 1.73
CA PRO A 223 7.36 -10.55 2.99
C PRO A 223 8.01 -11.88 3.34
N ASN A 224 9.28 -11.83 3.70
CA ASN A 224 9.98 -12.99 4.23
C ASN A 224 10.40 -12.70 5.68
N PRO A 225 9.78 -13.36 6.67
CA PRO A 225 10.08 -13.13 8.09
C PRO A 225 11.49 -13.59 8.50
N MET A 226 12.26 -14.18 7.60
CA MET A 226 13.66 -14.56 7.85
C MET A 226 14.63 -13.38 7.73
N PHE A 227 14.21 -12.29 7.09
CA PHE A 227 15.05 -11.11 6.88
C PHE A 227 14.59 -9.95 7.77
N PRO A 228 15.53 -9.15 8.28
CA PRO A 228 15.19 -7.98 9.10
C PRO A 228 14.43 -6.94 8.28
N LEU A 229 13.48 -6.27 8.92
CA LEU A 229 12.72 -5.16 8.36
C LEU A 229 13.51 -3.85 8.57
N GLU A 230 14.52 -3.64 7.75
CA GLU A 230 15.36 -2.44 7.82
C GLU A 230 15.64 -1.87 6.44
N ASP A 231 16.00 -0.61 6.39
CA ASP A 231 16.47 0.11 5.20
C ASP A 231 15.62 -0.10 3.93
N GLY A 232 14.28 -0.09 4.10
CA GLY A 232 13.36 -0.26 2.97
C GLY A 232 13.22 -1.69 2.45
N CYS A 233 13.67 -2.69 3.21
CA CYS A 233 13.50 -4.10 2.88
C CYS A 233 12.02 -4.45 2.69
N VAL A 234 11.69 -5.02 1.52
CA VAL A 234 10.33 -5.43 1.15
C VAL A 234 10.25 -6.91 0.77
N GLY A 235 11.26 -7.69 1.11
CA GLY A 235 11.29 -9.13 0.87
C GLY A 235 11.85 -9.52 -0.50
N MET A 236 11.36 -10.62 -1.04
CA MET A 236 11.85 -11.24 -2.28
C MET A 236 10.78 -11.18 -3.38
N PRO A 237 11.17 -11.26 -4.67
CA PRO A 237 10.21 -11.35 -5.76
C PRO A 237 9.20 -12.49 -5.56
N MET A 238 7.96 -12.25 -5.96
CA MET A 238 6.96 -13.32 -6.00
C MET A 238 7.36 -14.41 -7.01
N THR A 239 6.94 -15.65 -6.79
CA THR A 239 7.19 -16.76 -7.71
C THR A 239 6.77 -16.39 -9.13
N ALA A 240 7.62 -16.71 -10.12
CA ALA A 240 7.43 -16.34 -11.52
C ALA A 240 7.40 -14.84 -11.83
N THR A 241 7.71 -13.97 -10.86
CA THR A 241 8.00 -12.56 -11.08
C THR A 241 9.51 -12.38 -11.10
N VAL A 242 10.01 -11.70 -12.11
CA VAL A 242 11.41 -11.27 -12.18
C VAL A 242 11.45 -9.78 -11.87
N LEU A 243 12.30 -9.41 -10.93
CA LEU A 243 12.61 -8.02 -10.61
C LEU A 243 14.06 -7.76 -11.01
N GLY A 244 14.27 -6.63 -11.69
CA GLY A 244 15.59 -6.14 -12.06
C GLY A 244 15.72 -4.67 -11.72
N VAL A 245 16.93 -4.21 -11.54
CA VAL A 245 17.25 -2.80 -11.31
C VAL A 245 17.98 -2.28 -12.53
N PHE A 246 17.53 -1.18 -13.11
CA PHE A 246 18.03 -0.66 -14.37
C PHE A 246 18.48 0.79 -14.26
N ASP A 247 19.49 1.14 -15.06
CA ASP A 247 19.89 2.53 -15.24
C ASP A 247 18.98 3.24 -16.27
N LYS A 248 19.24 4.55 -16.49
CA LYS A 248 18.49 5.37 -17.45
C LYS A 248 18.64 4.92 -18.93
N ASP A 249 19.65 4.13 -19.23
CA ASP A 249 19.97 3.63 -20.59
C ASP A 249 19.47 2.19 -20.76
N LEU A 250 18.63 1.68 -19.84
CA LEU A 250 18.04 0.34 -19.80
C LEU A 250 19.05 -0.79 -19.61
N ASN A 251 20.24 -0.51 -19.07
CA ASN A 251 21.19 -1.54 -18.68
C ASN A 251 20.84 -2.08 -17.29
N GLU A 252 20.79 -3.39 -17.15
CA GLU A 252 20.62 -4.04 -15.85
C GLU A 252 21.85 -3.79 -14.97
N LEU A 253 21.61 -3.37 -13.74
CA LEU A 253 22.64 -3.08 -12.74
C LEU A 253 22.99 -4.33 -11.93
N ASN A 254 24.19 -4.33 -11.33
CA ASN A 254 24.62 -5.42 -10.46
C ASN A 254 23.94 -5.35 -9.10
N TYR A 255 23.97 -6.45 -8.38
CA TYR A 255 23.51 -6.50 -6.99
C TYR A 255 24.19 -5.43 -6.13
N GLY A 256 23.39 -4.74 -5.32
CA GLY A 256 23.83 -3.65 -4.46
C GLY A 256 23.90 -2.28 -5.14
N GLU A 257 23.81 -2.20 -6.48
CA GLU A 257 23.70 -0.92 -7.19
C GLU A 257 22.25 -0.45 -7.22
N SER A 258 22.04 0.86 -7.07
CA SER A 258 20.70 1.46 -7.06
C SER A 258 20.30 2.00 -8.43
N GLY A 259 19.04 1.81 -8.80
CA GLY A 259 18.43 2.30 -10.02
C GLY A 259 16.92 2.11 -10.03
N GLU A 260 16.27 2.26 -11.17
CA GLU A 260 14.83 2.04 -11.27
C GLU A 260 14.50 0.54 -11.16
N LEU A 261 13.59 0.21 -10.23
CA LEU A 261 13.04 -1.13 -10.13
C LEU A 261 12.09 -1.39 -11.29
N CYS A 262 12.35 -2.45 -12.04
CA CYS A 262 11.45 -2.91 -13.10
C CYS A 262 11.02 -4.36 -12.82
N MET A 263 9.86 -4.73 -13.35
CA MET A 263 9.35 -6.09 -13.24
C MET A 263 8.93 -6.67 -14.59
N THR A 264 9.08 -8.00 -14.72
CA THR A 264 8.38 -8.78 -15.74
C THR A 264 7.79 -10.02 -15.12
N GLY A 265 6.64 -10.47 -15.62
CA GLY A 265 5.95 -11.63 -15.08
C GLY A 265 4.45 -11.64 -15.37
N PRO A 266 3.74 -12.70 -14.93
CA PRO A 266 2.35 -12.95 -15.32
C PRO A 266 1.34 -12.01 -14.67
N SER A 267 1.72 -11.26 -13.64
CA SER A 267 0.85 -10.31 -12.94
C SER A 267 0.89 -8.88 -13.51
N MET A 268 1.72 -8.62 -14.52
CA MET A 268 1.81 -7.33 -15.21
C MET A 268 0.47 -6.89 -15.81
N MET A 269 0.10 -5.62 -15.65
CA MET A 269 -1.10 -5.05 -16.27
C MET A 269 -1.11 -5.22 -17.79
N LEU A 270 -2.31 -5.16 -18.39
CA LEU A 270 -2.43 -5.08 -19.84
C LEU A 270 -2.06 -3.68 -20.35
N HIS A 271 -2.67 -2.65 -19.78
CA HIS A 271 -2.48 -1.27 -20.19
C HIS A 271 -3.17 -0.31 -19.20
N TYR A 272 -2.90 0.97 -19.34
CA TYR A 272 -3.76 2.01 -18.78
C TYR A 272 -4.92 2.32 -19.72
N SER A 273 -6.07 2.68 -19.16
CA SER A 273 -7.25 3.11 -19.90
C SER A 273 -7.60 4.56 -19.57
N GLY A 274 -8.40 5.20 -20.45
CA GLY A 274 -8.87 6.56 -20.26
C GLY A 274 -7.89 7.61 -20.76
N TRP A 275 -7.86 8.78 -20.11
CA TRP A 275 -7.06 9.94 -20.54
C TRP A 275 -5.58 9.62 -20.59
N ARG A 276 -4.95 9.82 -21.79
CA ARG A 276 -3.56 9.47 -22.09
C ARG A 276 -3.17 8.01 -21.79
N GLY A 277 -4.16 7.09 -21.77
CA GLY A 277 -3.89 5.70 -21.39
C GLY A 277 -2.84 5.01 -22.27
N GLU A 278 -2.89 5.19 -23.59
CA GLU A 278 -1.95 4.62 -24.54
C GLU A 278 -0.53 5.16 -24.32
N GLU A 279 -0.36 6.47 -24.28
CA GLU A 279 0.94 7.12 -24.02
C GLU A 279 1.55 6.69 -22.68
N LEU A 280 0.74 6.66 -21.62
CA LEU A 280 1.20 6.23 -20.30
C LEU A 280 1.58 4.75 -20.29
N THR A 281 0.89 3.91 -21.08
CA THR A 281 1.22 2.49 -21.22
C THR A 281 2.58 2.32 -21.87
N GLU A 282 2.84 3.01 -22.97
CA GLU A 282 4.13 2.98 -23.67
C GLU A 282 5.29 3.47 -22.81
N GLN A 283 5.04 4.44 -21.91
CA GLN A 283 6.04 4.93 -20.96
C GLN A 283 6.30 3.97 -19.78
N THR A 284 5.36 3.06 -19.50
CA THR A 284 5.42 2.19 -18.32
C THR A 284 5.77 0.75 -18.71
N LEU A 285 5.27 0.25 -19.83
CA LEU A 285 5.60 -1.06 -20.38
C LEU A 285 6.60 -0.88 -21.53
N VAL A 286 7.87 -1.09 -21.24
CA VAL A 286 8.97 -0.81 -22.16
C VAL A 286 9.65 -2.09 -22.58
N GLU A 287 9.90 -2.27 -23.88
CA GLU A 287 10.73 -3.34 -24.40
C GLU A 287 12.21 -3.04 -24.14
N HIS A 288 12.89 -3.94 -23.43
CA HIS A 288 14.31 -3.82 -23.13
C HIS A 288 15.20 -4.55 -24.17
N PRO A 289 16.51 -4.29 -24.15
CA PRO A 289 17.46 -4.94 -25.09
C PRO A 289 17.51 -6.48 -24.99
N ASP A 290 17.03 -7.05 -23.88
CA ASP A 290 16.88 -8.49 -23.67
C ASP A 290 15.69 -9.12 -24.41
N GLY A 291 14.87 -8.31 -25.08
CA GLY A 291 13.68 -8.71 -25.82
C GLY A 291 12.45 -8.94 -24.96
N ASN A 292 12.51 -8.66 -23.65
CA ASN A 292 11.36 -8.72 -22.76
C ASN A 292 10.71 -7.35 -22.58
N THR A 293 9.40 -7.36 -22.36
CA THR A 293 8.70 -6.17 -21.87
C THR A 293 8.83 -6.09 -20.35
N TRP A 294 9.31 -4.95 -19.88
CA TRP A 294 9.44 -4.64 -18.47
C TRP A 294 8.47 -3.54 -18.07
N LEU A 295 7.85 -3.70 -16.91
CA LEU A 295 7.06 -2.68 -16.25
C LEU A 295 7.99 -1.82 -15.40
N HIS A 296 8.10 -0.55 -15.74
CA HIS A 296 8.83 0.47 -14.99
C HIS A 296 7.99 0.93 -13.80
N THR A 297 8.46 0.63 -12.59
CA THR A 297 7.69 0.93 -11.37
C THR A 297 7.72 2.41 -11.00
N GLY A 298 8.73 3.14 -11.46
CA GLY A 298 9.03 4.51 -11.05
C GLY A 298 9.62 4.62 -9.64
N ASP A 299 9.91 3.48 -8.99
CA ASP A 299 10.56 3.44 -7.69
C ASP A 299 12.05 3.12 -7.85
N GLU A 300 12.90 3.79 -7.07
CA GLU A 300 14.31 3.49 -6.98
C GLU A 300 14.56 2.43 -5.90
N ALA A 301 15.36 1.44 -6.25
CA ALA A 301 15.63 0.29 -5.41
C ALA A 301 17.05 -0.25 -5.63
N TYR A 302 17.47 -1.16 -4.77
CA TYR A 302 18.56 -2.10 -5.04
C TYR A 302 18.15 -3.51 -4.65
N ILE A 303 18.82 -4.50 -5.22
CA ILE A 303 18.63 -5.91 -4.90
C ILE A 303 19.94 -6.46 -4.36
N THR A 304 19.90 -7.17 -3.24
CA THR A 304 21.09 -7.78 -2.64
C THR A 304 21.48 -9.07 -3.38
N GLU A 305 22.71 -9.58 -3.15
CA GLU A 305 23.15 -10.88 -3.68
C GLU A 305 22.24 -12.07 -3.26
N GLN A 306 21.49 -11.90 -2.15
CA GLN A 306 20.52 -12.89 -1.67
C GLN A 306 19.15 -12.75 -2.34
N GLY A 307 18.98 -11.77 -3.26
CA GLY A 307 17.72 -11.52 -3.96
C GLY A 307 16.71 -10.70 -3.13
N ILE A 308 17.14 -10.03 -2.05
CA ILE A 308 16.29 -9.19 -1.23
C ILE A 308 16.18 -7.81 -1.85
N VAL A 309 14.95 -7.32 -1.99
CA VAL A 309 14.64 -6.02 -2.57
C VAL A 309 14.54 -4.97 -1.49
N HIS A 310 15.20 -3.84 -1.70
CA HIS A 310 15.16 -2.66 -0.85
C HIS A 310 14.68 -1.46 -1.66
N ILE A 311 13.56 -0.86 -1.26
CA ILE A 311 13.01 0.36 -1.87
C ILE A 311 13.63 1.57 -1.22
N LEU A 312 14.16 2.49 -2.02
CA LEU A 312 14.78 3.73 -1.56
C LEU A 312 13.82 4.92 -1.61
N GLY A 313 12.86 4.89 -2.54
CA GLY A 313 11.88 5.94 -2.75
C GLY A 313 11.49 6.08 -4.21
N ARG A 314 10.92 7.24 -4.59
CA ARG A 314 10.61 7.56 -6.00
C ARG A 314 11.87 8.03 -6.72
N GLY A 315 12.33 7.28 -7.73
CA GLY A 315 13.59 7.53 -8.43
C GLY A 315 13.65 8.84 -9.25
N LYS A 316 12.51 9.47 -9.51
CA LYS A 316 12.42 10.76 -10.24
C LYS A 316 12.43 11.97 -9.33
N ILE A 317 12.52 11.79 -8.01
CA ILE A 317 12.47 12.89 -7.04
C ILE A 317 13.90 13.24 -6.63
N LYS A 318 14.35 14.42 -7.06
CA LYS A 318 15.74 14.87 -6.89
C LYS A 318 15.80 16.29 -6.37
N ALA A 319 16.81 16.58 -5.54
CA ALA A 319 17.25 17.94 -5.24
C ALA A 319 18.01 18.54 -6.42
N TYR A 320 18.13 19.86 -6.43
CA TYR A 320 18.91 20.58 -7.43
C TYR A 320 20.34 20.02 -7.56
N GLY A 321 20.84 19.90 -8.79
CA GLY A 321 22.10 19.25 -9.09
C GLY A 321 22.01 17.73 -9.27
N ASP A 322 20.81 17.22 -9.59
CA ASP A 322 20.52 15.79 -9.82
C ASP A 322 20.80 14.87 -8.61
N LYS A 323 20.79 15.42 -7.40
CA LYS A 323 21.00 14.66 -6.17
C LYS A 323 19.70 13.92 -5.77
N PRO A 324 19.69 12.59 -5.68
CA PRO A 324 18.49 11.83 -5.34
C PRO A 324 18.02 12.12 -3.90
N LEU A 325 16.71 12.20 -3.70
CA LEU A 325 16.07 12.32 -2.39
C LEU A 325 15.37 11.01 -2.03
N HIS A 326 16.09 10.14 -1.35
CA HIS A 326 15.61 8.83 -0.93
C HIS A 326 14.80 8.93 0.37
N VAL A 327 13.52 9.25 0.25
CA VAL A 327 12.64 9.59 1.39
C VAL A 327 12.69 8.54 2.49
N MET A 328 12.60 7.26 2.16
CA MET A 328 12.61 6.19 3.17
C MET A 328 13.91 6.16 3.95
N ARG A 329 15.04 6.30 3.26
CA ARG A 329 16.37 6.36 3.90
C ARG A 329 16.53 7.60 4.76
N MET A 330 16.04 8.75 4.29
CA MET A 330 16.04 10.01 5.05
C MET A 330 15.18 9.88 6.32
N GLU A 331 14.00 9.27 6.22
CA GLU A 331 13.10 9.02 7.37
C GLU A 331 13.73 8.03 8.36
N THR A 332 14.32 6.94 7.89
CA THR A 332 15.05 5.99 8.75
C THR A 332 16.21 6.66 9.50
N LYS A 333 17.02 7.46 8.81
CA LYS A 333 18.11 8.24 9.46
C LYS A 333 17.55 9.19 10.51
N THR A 334 16.44 9.87 10.20
CA THR A 334 15.78 10.83 11.10
C THR A 334 15.31 10.18 12.39
N VAL A 335 14.58 9.05 12.30
CA VAL A 335 14.04 8.40 13.51
C VAL A 335 15.11 7.69 14.35
N ARG A 336 16.27 7.39 13.78
CA ARG A 336 17.44 6.90 14.53
C ARG A 336 18.18 8.04 15.26
N THR A 337 17.87 9.30 14.97
CA THR A 337 18.47 10.45 15.65
C THR A 337 17.94 10.57 17.08
N PRO A 338 18.80 10.69 18.10
CA PRO A 338 18.38 10.85 19.50
C PRO A 338 17.44 12.04 19.69
N GLY A 339 16.33 11.88 20.41
CA GLY A 339 15.31 12.88 20.64
C GLY A 339 14.12 12.82 19.68
N VAL A 340 14.23 12.04 18.59
CA VAL A 340 13.14 11.87 17.63
C VAL A 340 12.33 10.61 17.96
N LYS A 341 11.04 10.76 18.20
CA LYS A 341 10.08 9.66 18.35
C LYS A 341 9.59 9.17 16.99
N ASP A 342 9.21 10.10 16.09
CA ASP A 342 8.76 9.82 14.74
C ASP A 342 9.13 10.99 13.82
N GLY A 343 9.21 10.74 12.50
CA GLY A 343 9.51 11.78 11.53
C GLY A 343 9.25 11.35 10.10
N PHE A 344 8.82 12.31 9.28
CA PHE A 344 8.59 12.08 7.85
C PHE A 344 8.86 13.33 7.04
N PHE A 345 9.19 13.13 5.76
CA PHE A 345 9.47 14.22 4.84
C PHE A 345 8.31 14.51 3.89
N CYS A 346 8.08 15.80 3.64
CA CYS A 346 7.34 16.30 2.49
C CYS A 346 8.34 16.87 1.49
N LEU A 347 8.31 16.37 0.26
CA LEU A 347 9.14 16.87 -0.84
C LEU A 347 8.33 17.89 -1.62
N VAL A 348 8.71 19.17 -1.47
CA VAL A 348 8.02 20.31 -2.07
C VAL A 348 8.74 20.68 -3.36
N PRO A 349 8.03 20.94 -4.48
CA PRO A 349 8.66 21.44 -5.70
C PRO A 349 9.51 22.67 -5.44
N ASP A 350 10.73 22.69 -5.96
CA ASP A 350 11.64 23.83 -5.84
C ASP A 350 11.11 25.00 -6.66
N GLN A 351 10.92 26.17 -6.03
CA GLN A 351 10.39 27.37 -6.69
C GLN A 351 11.41 28.05 -7.61
N GLU A 352 12.70 27.80 -7.42
CA GLU A 352 13.79 28.41 -8.18
C GLU A 352 14.28 27.49 -9.30
N HIS A 353 14.07 26.16 -9.18
CA HIS A 353 14.60 25.16 -10.10
C HIS A 353 13.51 24.17 -10.50
N GLU A 354 12.91 24.38 -11.66
CA GLU A 354 11.84 23.51 -12.18
C GLU A 354 12.29 22.05 -12.30
N GLY A 355 11.42 21.14 -11.85
CA GLY A 355 11.68 19.68 -11.88
C GLY A 355 12.46 19.14 -10.69
N TYR A 356 12.92 19.99 -9.77
CA TYR A 356 13.60 19.61 -8.56
C TYR A 356 12.71 19.81 -7.32
N TYR A 357 13.15 19.25 -6.17
CA TYR A 357 12.38 19.26 -4.94
C TYR A 357 13.26 19.70 -3.77
N ARG A 358 12.61 20.29 -2.75
CA ARG A 358 13.21 20.63 -1.45
C ARG A 358 12.57 19.80 -0.34
N PRO A 359 13.36 19.21 0.57
CA PRO A 359 12.83 18.45 1.69
C PRO A 359 12.36 19.37 2.82
N TYR A 360 11.19 19.08 3.36
CA TYR A 360 10.63 19.64 4.60
C TYR A 360 10.40 18.50 5.57
N LEU A 361 10.91 18.60 6.78
CA LEU A 361 10.82 17.56 7.78
C LEU A 361 9.77 17.89 8.85
N PHE A 362 8.91 16.93 9.11
CA PHE A 362 7.98 16.96 10.25
C PHE A 362 8.45 15.93 11.27
N VAL A 363 8.60 16.34 12.54
CA VAL A 363 9.10 15.48 13.62
C VAL A 363 8.16 15.48 14.82
N ILE A 364 8.05 14.33 15.46
CA ILE A 364 7.50 14.16 16.80
C ILE A 364 8.68 13.89 17.72
N LEU A 365 8.88 14.72 18.74
CA LEU A 365 9.95 14.56 19.69
C LEU A 365 9.56 13.58 20.80
N ASP A 366 10.56 12.89 21.38
CA ASP A 366 10.36 11.99 22.52
C ASP A 366 10.47 12.72 23.90
N GLY A 367 10.71 14.04 23.87
CA GLY A 367 10.85 14.88 25.05
C GLY A 367 12.23 14.87 25.71
N THR A 368 13.20 14.11 25.17
CA THR A 368 14.57 14.06 25.71
C THR A 368 15.47 15.16 25.15
N LYS A 369 15.09 15.76 24.01
CA LYS A 369 15.82 16.84 23.34
C LYS A 369 14.88 17.90 22.80
N THR A 370 15.41 19.11 22.62
CA THR A 370 14.68 20.20 21.94
C THR A 370 14.79 20.06 20.43
N LEU A 371 13.95 20.80 19.70
CA LEU A 371 13.98 20.82 18.24
C LEU A 371 15.33 21.31 17.70
N GLU A 372 15.93 22.32 18.37
CA GLU A 372 17.25 22.85 17.99
C GLU A 372 18.36 21.81 18.16
N GLU A 373 18.33 21.04 19.24
CA GLU A 373 19.31 19.97 19.47
C GLU A 373 19.18 18.86 18.42
N VAL A 374 17.94 18.49 18.06
CA VAL A 374 17.68 17.51 17.01
C VAL A 374 18.15 18.04 15.64
N ALA A 375 17.86 19.31 15.33
CA ALA A 375 18.31 19.93 14.08
C ALA A 375 19.83 19.91 13.92
N GLU A 376 20.60 20.14 15.01
CA GLU A 376 22.05 20.03 14.95
C GLU A 376 22.53 18.58 14.71
N LEU A 377 21.92 17.59 15.37
CA LEU A 377 22.28 16.18 15.17
C LEU A 377 21.96 15.68 13.74
N LEU A 378 20.90 16.21 13.14
CA LEU A 378 20.51 15.86 11.76
C LEU A 378 21.52 16.35 10.73
N LYS A 379 22.29 17.41 10.99
CA LYS A 379 23.38 17.89 10.10
C LYS A 379 24.49 16.86 9.94
N ASP A 380 24.74 16.07 10.97
CA ASP A 380 25.73 14.99 10.92
C ASP A 380 25.19 13.69 10.34
N THR A 381 23.87 13.57 10.22
CA THR A 381 23.17 12.34 9.84
C THR A 381 22.70 12.34 8.39
N LEU A 382 22.20 13.48 7.92
CA LEU A 382 21.70 13.68 6.56
C LEU A 382 22.79 14.30 5.67
N GLU A 383 22.77 13.95 4.39
CA GLU A 383 23.60 14.62 3.40
C GLU A 383 23.13 16.08 3.21
N GLU A 384 24.02 16.96 2.73
CA GLU A 384 23.70 18.38 2.55
C GLU A 384 22.40 18.62 1.73
N HIS A 385 22.19 17.83 0.70
CA HIS A 385 21.00 17.95 -0.17
C HIS A 385 19.75 17.26 0.45
N GLU A 386 19.92 16.36 1.41
CA GLU A 386 18.84 15.72 2.17
C GLU A 386 18.40 16.59 3.35
N TYR A 387 19.25 17.54 3.79
CA TYR A 387 18.94 18.36 4.96
C TYR A 387 17.73 19.25 4.69
N PRO A 388 16.71 19.24 5.59
CA PRO A 388 15.46 19.93 5.34
C PRO A 388 15.61 21.45 5.32
N VAL A 389 14.85 22.10 4.43
CA VAL A 389 14.72 23.57 4.39
C VAL A 389 14.13 24.08 5.71
N GLU A 390 13.21 23.32 6.27
CA GLU A 390 12.55 23.62 7.53
C GLU A 390 12.24 22.32 8.28
N ILE A 391 12.37 22.36 9.61
CA ILE A 391 11.99 21.28 10.53
C ILE A 391 10.82 21.78 11.36
N ARG A 392 9.69 21.06 11.30
CA ARG A 392 8.47 21.39 12.04
C ARG A 392 8.17 20.33 13.08
N GLU A 393 8.05 20.75 14.34
CA GLU A 393 7.55 19.87 15.38
C GLU A 393 6.03 19.73 15.29
N ILE A 394 5.56 18.48 15.38
CA ILE A 394 4.14 18.14 15.41
C ILE A 394 3.87 17.19 16.58
N THR A 395 2.64 17.09 17.01
CA THR A 395 2.22 16.21 18.11
C THR A 395 1.71 14.86 17.64
N GLU A 396 1.21 14.80 16.40
CA GLU A 396 0.67 13.59 15.80
C GLU A 396 0.90 13.60 14.28
N ARG A 397 1.00 12.43 13.67
CA ARG A 397 1.14 12.26 12.23
C ARG A 397 -0.21 12.50 11.55
N PRO A 398 -0.33 13.43 10.59
CA PRO A 398 -1.58 13.64 9.87
C PRO A 398 -1.80 12.53 8.84
N TYR A 399 -3.04 12.04 8.75
CA TYR A 399 -3.44 11.02 7.81
C TYR A 399 -4.52 11.54 6.85
N PHE A 400 -4.40 11.19 5.59
CA PHE A 400 -5.45 11.33 4.59
C PHE A 400 -5.75 9.94 3.99
N HIS A 401 -6.98 9.50 4.11
CA HIS A 401 -7.39 8.11 3.92
C HIS A 401 -6.60 7.18 4.85
N PHE A 402 -5.55 6.53 4.36
CA PHE A 402 -4.79 5.52 5.12
C PHE A 402 -3.30 5.79 5.13
N LYS A 403 -2.87 6.91 4.55
CA LYS A 403 -1.45 7.28 4.38
C LYS A 403 -1.19 8.65 5.00
N THR A 404 0.06 8.87 5.38
CA THR A 404 0.53 10.20 5.78
C THR A 404 0.12 11.25 4.75
N ASP A 405 -0.53 12.32 5.17
CA ASP A 405 -1.02 13.39 4.28
C ASP A 405 0.09 14.31 3.78
N ARG A 406 1.07 13.73 3.11
CA ARG A 406 2.15 14.51 2.48
C ARG A 406 1.65 15.49 1.44
N LYS A 407 0.55 15.14 0.74
CA LYS A 407 -0.02 16.00 -0.31
C LYS A 407 -0.68 17.24 0.25
N GLY A 408 -1.50 17.11 1.30
CA GLY A 408 -2.12 18.25 1.99
C GLY A 408 -1.07 19.18 2.60
N LEU A 409 -0.06 18.61 3.26
CA LEU A 409 1.04 19.38 3.84
C LEU A 409 1.89 20.09 2.76
N THR A 410 2.19 19.42 1.65
CA THR A 410 2.90 20.06 0.52
C THR A 410 2.10 21.24 -0.05
N ALA A 411 0.79 21.10 -0.22
CA ALA A 411 -0.07 22.19 -0.69
C ALA A 411 -0.11 23.36 0.31
N GLN A 412 -0.11 23.06 1.61
CA GLN A 412 -0.03 24.08 2.66
C GLN A 412 1.31 24.85 2.59
N ILE A 413 2.44 24.13 2.51
CA ILE A 413 3.77 24.76 2.40
C ILE A 413 3.86 25.64 1.17
N LEU A 414 3.40 25.16 0.01
CA LEU A 414 3.41 25.96 -1.23
C LEU A 414 2.62 27.27 -1.05
N LYS A 415 1.48 27.24 -0.38
CA LYS A 415 0.68 28.44 -0.10
C LYS A 415 1.37 29.40 0.88
N GLU A 416 2.18 28.90 1.80
CA GLU A 416 2.97 29.71 2.74
C GLU A 416 4.17 30.38 2.03
N LEU A 417 4.64 29.82 0.90
CA LEU A 417 5.75 30.35 0.10
C LEU A 417 5.30 31.41 -0.94
N GLU A 418 3.99 31.51 -1.25
CA GLU A 418 3.37 32.55 -2.10
C GLU A 418 3.28 33.90 -1.36
#